data_e8c9ef4b47904f59f184f03c4f54457c
#
_entry.id   e8c9ef4b47904f59f184f03c4f54457c
#
_cell.length_a   1.000
_cell.length_b   1.000
_cell.length_c   1.000
_cell.angle_alpha   90.00
_cell.angle_beta   90.00
_cell.angle_gamma   90.00
#
_symmetry.space_group_name_H-M   'P 1'
#
loop_
_entity.id
_entity.type
_entity.pdbx_description
1 polymer ?
#
loop_
_entity_poly.entity_id
_entity_poly.type
_entity_poly.pdbx_seq_one_letter_code
_entity_poly.pdbx_strand_id
1 'polypeptide(L)'
;MAVEPNTAAELVHQIFDLQRAVRCVAVANARGMDTGVALQGVLRFVGEKESRATHLAARLGVSAPVLSRHIAELEDLGLVHRRPDPEDGRAQLVALTEAGRARLAEIEEHRTATLQGYLQEWSQQDAEDTARVLRNLAGSLRESARAKAAGPTTTNPTS
;
A
#
# COMPACT_ATOMS: atom_id res chain seq x y z
N MET A 1 -22.60 -18.91 2.98
CA MET A 1 -22.60 -18.93 4.46
C MET A 1 -21.97 -17.64 4.95
N ALA A 2 -22.63 -16.98 5.90
CA ALA A 2 -22.10 -15.77 6.51
C ALA A 2 -21.15 -16.14 7.66
N VAL A 3 -20.12 -15.31 7.88
CA VAL A 3 -19.22 -15.44 9.04
C VAL A 3 -20.00 -15.10 10.31
N GLU A 4 -19.82 -15.88 11.36
CA GLU A 4 -20.48 -15.64 12.64
C GLU A 4 -19.96 -14.33 13.30
N PRO A 5 -20.83 -13.60 14.06
CA PRO A 5 -20.45 -12.34 14.66
C PRO A 5 -19.22 -12.42 15.57
N ASN A 6 -19.08 -13.49 16.36
CA ASN A 6 -17.93 -13.69 17.24
C ASN A 6 -16.62 -13.85 16.46
N THR A 7 -16.63 -14.63 15.38
CA THR A 7 -15.47 -14.81 14.50
C THR A 7 -15.10 -13.47 13.82
N ALA A 8 -16.11 -12.71 13.39
CA ALA A 8 -15.87 -11.40 12.81
C ALA A 8 -15.25 -10.42 13.81
N ALA A 9 -15.71 -10.42 15.07
CA ALA A 9 -15.15 -9.59 16.13
C ALA A 9 -13.70 -9.98 16.44
N GLU A 10 -13.39 -11.27 16.51
CA GLU A 10 -12.02 -11.75 16.70
C GLU A 10 -11.11 -11.31 15.54
N LEU A 11 -11.55 -11.45 14.30
CA LEU A 11 -10.78 -10.98 13.13
C LEU A 11 -10.49 -9.49 13.19
N VAL A 12 -11.44 -8.67 13.66
CA VAL A 12 -11.20 -7.22 13.86
C VAL A 12 -10.05 -7.00 14.84
N HIS A 13 -10.03 -7.68 15.99
CA HIS A 13 -8.95 -7.55 16.97
C HIS A 13 -7.61 -8.00 16.39
N GLN A 14 -7.57 -9.14 15.71
CA GLN A 14 -6.35 -9.66 15.10
C GLN A 14 -5.80 -8.73 13.98
N ILE A 15 -6.67 -8.10 13.20
CA ILE A 15 -6.28 -7.10 12.20
C ILE A 15 -5.64 -5.89 12.87
N PHE A 16 -6.21 -5.35 13.95
CA PHE A 16 -5.63 -4.22 14.69
C PHE A 16 -4.27 -4.57 15.30
N ASP A 17 -4.14 -5.75 15.90
CA ASP A 17 -2.89 -6.21 16.48
C ASP A 17 -1.81 -6.43 15.42
N LEU A 18 -2.17 -7.03 14.28
CA LEU A 18 -1.27 -7.18 13.14
C LEU A 18 -0.81 -5.83 12.60
N GLN A 19 -1.73 -4.87 12.41
CA GLN A 19 -1.39 -3.52 11.96
C GLN A 19 -0.38 -2.85 12.91
N ARG A 20 -0.59 -2.99 14.22
CA ARG A 20 0.32 -2.46 15.24
C ARG A 20 1.69 -3.11 15.17
N ALA A 21 1.75 -4.45 15.10
CA ALA A 21 2.99 -5.21 14.99
C ALA A 21 3.79 -4.84 13.74
N VAL A 22 3.13 -4.80 12.58
CA VAL A 22 3.75 -4.41 11.30
C VAL A 22 4.30 -2.99 11.37
N ARG A 23 3.57 -2.05 12.00
CA ARG A 23 4.06 -0.68 12.18
C ARG A 23 5.29 -0.62 13.06
N CYS A 24 5.32 -1.35 14.19
CA CYS A 24 6.48 -1.42 15.07
C CYS A 24 7.72 -1.94 14.33
N VAL A 25 7.56 -3.02 13.58
CA VAL A 25 8.64 -3.60 12.75
C VAL A 25 9.10 -2.61 11.68
N ALA A 26 8.17 -1.96 10.97
CA ALA A 26 8.51 -0.99 9.94
C ALA A 26 9.31 0.20 10.49
N VAL A 27 8.92 0.72 11.66
CA VAL A 27 9.66 1.81 12.33
C VAL A 27 11.04 1.36 12.80
N ALA A 28 11.15 0.15 13.35
CA ALA A 28 12.42 -0.40 13.78
C ALA A 28 13.40 -0.58 12.59
N ASN A 29 12.90 -1.07 11.46
CA ASN A 29 13.70 -1.33 10.27
C ASN A 29 14.04 -0.05 9.48
N ALA A 30 13.26 1.02 9.62
CA ALA A 30 13.56 2.30 8.98
C ALA A 30 14.71 3.06 9.67
N ARG A 31 15.10 2.67 10.89
CA ARG A 31 16.26 3.23 11.58
C ARG A 31 17.53 2.80 10.86
N GLY A 32 18.15 3.71 10.14
CA GLY A 32 19.37 3.44 9.35
C GLY A 32 19.13 3.39 7.84
N MET A 33 17.90 3.59 7.37
CA MET A 33 17.61 3.81 5.95
C MET A 33 17.33 5.30 5.72
N ASP A 34 17.95 5.89 4.71
CA ASP A 34 17.73 7.31 4.32
C ASP A 34 16.30 7.60 3.88
N THR A 35 15.54 6.54 3.53
CA THR A 35 14.16 6.66 3.07
C THR A 35 13.19 6.25 4.16
N GLY A 36 12.43 7.22 4.70
CA GLY A 36 11.43 6.99 5.74
C GLY A 36 10.30 6.06 5.31
N VAL A 37 9.60 5.45 6.28
CA VAL A 37 8.54 4.45 6.04
C VAL A 37 7.44 4.95 5.10
N ALA A 38 7.05 6.24 5.21
CA ALA A 38 6.04 6.84 4.36
C ALA A 38 6.49 6.91 2.90
N LEU A 39 7.73 7.31 2.65
CA LEU A 39 8.31 7.40 1.31
C LEU A 39 8.48 6.01 0.68
N GLN A 40 8.86 5.00 1.48
CA GLN A 40 8.92 3.61 1.02
C GLN A 40 7.55 3.10 0.55
N GLY A 41 6.47 3.52 1.23
CA GLY A 41 5.10 3.23 0.80
C GLY A 41 4.79 3.83 -0.57
N VAL A 42 5.14 5.10 -0.79
CA VAL A 42 4.93 5.76 -2.08
C VAL A 42 5.73 5.07 -3.19
N LEU A 43 7.03 4.79 -2.97
CA LEU A 43 7.88 4.08 -3.94
C LEU A 43 7.27 2.73 -4.36
N ARG A 44 6.78 1.95 -3.41
CA ARG A 44 6.15 0.66 -3.68
C ARG A 44 4.93 0.80 -4.59
N PHE A 45 4.00 1.72 -4.26
CA PHE A 45 2.79 1.90 -5.05
C PHE A 45 3.06 2.44 -6.46
N VAL A 46 4.07 3.32 -6.61
CA VAL A 46 4.53 3.81 -7.92
C VAL A 46 5.21 2.68 -8.71
N GLY A 47 5.96 1.80 -8.03
CA GLY A 47 6.59 0.62 -8.65
C GLY A 47 5.59 -0.42 -9.15
N GLU A 48 4.45 -0.59 -8.46
CA GLU A 48 3.38 -1.48 -8.95
C GLU A 48 2.71 -0.94 -10.22
N LYS A 49 2.48 0.36 -10.28
CA LYS A 49 1.88 1.05 -11.44
C LYS A 49 2.11 2.55 -11.32
N GLU A 50 2.66 3.14 -12.37
CA GLU A 50 2.67 4.59 -12.55
C GLU A 50 1.25 5.14 -12.43
N SER A 51 1.08 6.20 -11.67
CA SER A 51 -0.25 6.70 -11.33
C SER A 51 -0.26 8.20 -11.11
N ARG A 52 -1.41 8.83 -11.33
CA ARG A 52 -1.64 10.22 -10.95
C ARG A 52 -1.56 10.38 -9.44
N ALA A 53 -1.07 11.52 -8.95
CA ALA A 53 -0.94 11.78 -7.51
C ALA A 53 -2.27 11.61 -6.75
N THR A 54 -3.40 11.99 -7.35
CA THR A 54 -4.73 11.81 -6.76
C THR A 54 -5.08 10.32 -6.52
N HIS A 55 -4.73 9.45 -7.47
CA HIS A 55 -4.95 8.01 -7.31
C HIS A 55 -4.02 7.39 -6.26
N LEU A 56 -2.76 7.85 -6.21
CA LEU A 56 -1.80 7.41 -5.19
C LEU A 56 -2.28 7.82 -3.78
N ALA A 57 -2.78 9.04 -3.61
CA ALA A 57 -3.32 9.52 -2.33
C ALA A 57 -4.47 8.65 -1.84
N ALA A 58 -5.42 8.34 -2.71
CA ALA A 58 -6.55 7.47 -2.39
C ALA A 58 -6.09 6.04 -2.01
N ARG A 59 -5.12 5.47 -2.75
CA ARG A 59 -4.59 4.13 -2.48
C ARG A 59 -3.81 4.04 -1.16
N LEU A 60 -3.09 5.11 -0.82
CA LEU A 60 -2.29 5.21 0.42
C LEU A 60 -3.12 5.65 1.63
N GLY A 61 -4.35 6.13 1.42
CA GLY A 61 -5.19 6.65 2.48
C GLY A 61 -4.63 7.93 3.12
N VAL A 62 -3.92 8.77 2.34
CA VAL A 62 -3.35 10.04 2.80
C VAL A 62 -3.99 11.21 2.07
N SER A 63 -3.89 12.41 2.65
CA SER A 63 -4.38 13.62 2.00
C SER A 63 -3.49 14.03 0.82
N ALA A 64 -4.07 14.71 -0.16
CA ALA A 64 -3.33 15.19 -1.34
C ALA A 64 -2.12 16.10 -0.98
N PRO A 65 -2.20 17.04 0.00
CA PRO A 65 -1.05 17.84 0.41
C PRO A 65 0.08 17.00 1.02
N VAL A 66 -0.25 15.98 1.82
CA VAL A 66 0.75 15.06 2.41
C VAL A 66 1.46 14.29 1.32
N LEU A 67 0.70 13.71 0.38
CA LEU A 67 1.31 12.98 -0.73
C LEU A 67 2.15 13.88 -1.63
N SER A 68 1.69 15.10 -1.94
CA SER A 68 2.47 16.05 -2.75
C SER A 68 3.84 16.33 -2.14
N ARG A 69 3.92 16.47 -0.82
CA ARG A 69 5.19 16.65 -0.11
C ARG A 69 6.08 15.42 -0.21
N HIS A 70 5.52 14.22 -0.03
CA HIS A 70 6.28 12.97 -0.18
C HIS A 70 6.81 12.78 -1.60
N ILE A 71 6.00 13.13 -2.63
CA ILE A 71 6.46 13.06 -4.03
C ILE A 71 7.59 14.07 -4.26
N ALA A 72 7.48 15.31 -3.78
CA ALA A 72 8.54 16.32 -3.92
C ALA A 72 9.84 15.84 -3.26
N GLU A 73 9.77 15.27 -2.06
CA GLU A 73 10.93 14.71 -1.37
C GLU A 73 11.57 13.56 -2.16
N LEU A 74 10.78 12.68 -2.76
CA LEU A 74 11.28 11.61 -3.62
C LEU A 74 11.85 12.11 -4.94
N GLU A 75 11.32 13.22 -5.49
CA GLU A 75 11.88 13.91 -6.66
C GLU A 75 13.24 14.51 -6.32
N ASP A 76 13.37 15.18 -5.15
CA ASP A 76 14.64 15.76 -4.66
C ASP A 76 15.71 14.67 -4.43
N LEU A 77 15.29 13.48 -3.98
CA LEU A 77 16.16 12.31 -3.86
C LEU A 77 16.48 11.62 -5.21
N GLY A 78 15.88 12.07 -6.31
CA GLY A 78 16.06 11.48 -7.63
C GLY A 78 15.45 10.09 -7.81
N LEU A 79 14.49 9.70 -6.94
CA LEU A 79 13.90 8.36 -6.94
C LEU A 79 12.62 8.26 -7.78
N VAL A 80 11.93 9.38 -7.98
CA VAL A 80 10.76 9.48 -8.85
C VAL A 80 10.88 10.69 -9.77
N HIS A 81 10.10 10.70 -10.83
CA HIS A 81 9.92 11.85 -11.72
C HIS A 81 8.48 11.92 -12.18
N ARG A 82 8.07 13.09 -12.64
CA ARG A 82 6.77 13.30 -13.27
C ARG A 82 6.91 13.24 -14.77
N ARG A 83 5.96 12.62 -15.44
CA ARG A 83 5.86 12.59 -16.89
C ARG A 83 4.42 12.81 -17.35
N PRO A 84 4.18 13.34 -18.56
CA PRO A 84 2.83 13.47 -19.09
C PRO A 84 2.10 12.13 -19.13
N ASP A 85 0.81 12.16 -18.78
CA ASP A 85 -0.07 11.00 -18.94
C ASP A 85 -0.33 10.81 -20.46
N PRO A 86 -0.05 9.63 -21.04
CA PRO A 86 -0.26 9.39 -22.45
C PRO A 86 -1.74 9.43 -22.87
N GLU A 87 -2.66 9.24 -21.92
CA GLU A 87 -4.11 9.29 -22.17
C GLU A 87 -4.68 10.70 -21.98
N ASP A 88 -4.01 11.55 -21.18
CA ASP A 88 -4.44 12.91 -20.90
C ASP A 88 -3.20 13.79 -20.65
N GLY A 89 -2.70 14.42 -21.69
CA GLY A 89 -1.50 15.24 -21.63
C GLY A 89 -1.55 16.44 -20.65
N ARG A 90 -2.72 16.77 -20.08
CA ARG A 90 -2.89 17.77 -19.04
C ARG A 90 -2.58 17.21 -17.64
N ALA A 91 -2.61 15.90 -17.49
CA ALA A 91 -2.30 15.19 -16.26
C ALA A 91 -0.85 14.69 -16.24
N GLN A 92 -0.33 14.47 -15.06
CA GLN A 92 1.00 13.91 -14.87
C GLN A 92 0.94 12.59 -14.09
N LEU A 93 1.72 11.63 -14.54
CA LEU A 93 2.00 10.39 -13.84
C LEU A 93 3.28 10.54 -13.04
N VAL A 94 3.29 9.95 -11.85
CA VAL A 94 4.51 9.73 -11.05
C VAL A 94 5.08 8.37 -11.44
N ALA A 95 6.35 8.34 -11.79
CA ALA A 95 7.07 7.15 -12.25
C ALA A 95 8.39 7.01 -11.49
N LEU A 96 8.85 5.76 -11.31
CA LEU A 96 10.19 5.52 -10.75
C LEU A 96 11.27 5.88 -11.76
N THR A 97 12.35 6.48 -11.26
CA THR A 97 13.62 6.54 -11.97
C THR A 97 14.33 5.18 -11.92
N GLU A 98 15.46 5.02 -12.60
CA GLU A 98 16.29 3.83 -12.44
C GLU A 98 16.81 3.71 -11.00
N ALA A 99 17.25 4.82 -10.40
CA ALA A 99 17.64 4.87 -9.00
C ALA A 99 16.46 4.52 -8.06
N GLY A 100 15.25 4.97 -8.38
CA GLY A 100 14.05 4.61 -7.63
C GLY A 100 13.72 3.12 -7.69
N ARG A 101 13.88 2.48 -8.85
CA ARG A 101 13.72 1.02 -8.98
C ARG A 101 14.76 0.26 -8.19
N ALA A 102 16.02 0.67 -8.25
CA ALA A 102 17.09 0.05 -7.47
C ALA A 102 16.82 0.20 -5.96
N ARG A 103 16.44 1.40 -5.52
CA ARG A 103 16.11 1.65 -4.11
C ARG A 103 14.91 0.82 -3.64
N LEU A 104 13.87 0.70 -4.45
CA LEU A 104 12.72 -0.15 -4.11
C LEU A 104 13.13 -1.62 -3.96
N ALA A 105 13.96 -2.14 -4.86
CA ALA A 105 14.48 -3.51 -4.77
C ALA A 105 15.26 -3.75 -3.47
N GLU A 106 16.16 -2.84 -3.10
CA GLU A 106 16.90 -2.90 -1.82
C GLU A 106 15.97 -2.93 -0.59
N ILE A 107 14.93 -2.08 -0.60
CA ILE A 107 13.93 -2.02 0.47
C ILE A 107 13.17 -3.34 0.56
N GLU A 108 12.76 -3.90 -0.56
CA GLU A 108 11.99 -5.15 -0.62
C GLU A 108 12.86 -6.34 -0.18
N GLU A 109 14.11 -6.40 -0.61
CA GLU A 109 15.07 -7.42 -0.17
C GLU A 109 15.30 -7.38 1.33
N HIS A 110 15.56 -6.18 1.88
CA HIS A 110 15.73 -5.99 3.32
C HIS A 110 14.49 -6.41 4.12
N ARG A 111 13.30 -6.04 3.67
CA ARG A 111 12.04 -6.43 4.30
C ARG A 111 11.80 -7.93 4.25
N THR A 112 12.11 -8.55 3.12
CA THR A 112 11.99 -10.00 2.95
C THR A 112 12.93 -10.74 3.89
N ALA A 113 14.21 -10.35 3.94
CA ALA A 113 15.19 -10.97 4.85
C ALA A 113 14.79 -10.79 6.32
N THR A 114 14.30 -9.60 6.70
CA THR A 114 13.84 -9.34 8.06
C THR A 114 12.65 -10.22 8.42
N LEU A 115 11.65 -10.32 7.53
CA LEU A 115 10.48 -11.16 7.77
C LEU A 115 10.86 -12.64 7.85
N GLN A 116 11.75 -13.13 6.99
CA GLN A 116 12.27 -14.49 7.08
C GLN A 116 12.90 -14.77 8.44
N GLY A 117 13.64 -13.79 9.01
CA GLY A 117 14.18 -13.88 10.36
C GLY A 117 13.12 -14.07 11.45
N TYR A 118 11.95 -13.46 11.29
CA TYR A 118 10.85 -13.62 12.25
C TYR A 118 10.03 -14.92 12.05
N LEU A 119 10.12 -15.53 10.88
CA LEU A 119 9.36 -16.74 10.53
C LEU A 119 10.18 -18.03 10.62
N GLN A 120 11.31 -18.04 11.33
CA GLN A 120 12.22 -19.20 11.38
C GLN A 120 11.56 -20.49 11.90
N GLU A 121 10.55 -20.37 12.78
CA GLU A 121 9.81 -21.51 13.32
C GLU A 121 8.54 -21.84 12.54
N TRP A 122 8.22 -21.08 11.48
CA TRP A 122 7.06 -21.34 10.66
C TRP A 122 7.37 -22.41 9.61
N SER A 123 6.37 -23.28 9.34
CA SER A 123 6.46 -24.13 8.18
C SER A 123 6.22 -23.35 6.90
N GLN A 124 6.76 -23.84 5.78
CA GLN A 124 6.48 -23.27 4.46
C GLN A 124 4.96 -23.23 4.17
N GLN A 125 4.24 -24.29 4.56
CA GLN A 125 2.80 -24.40 4.36
C GLN A 125 2.04 -23.32 5.13
N ASP A 126 2.38 -23.08 6.41
CA ASP A 126 1.73 -22.03 7.21
C ASP A 126 1.95 -20.64 6.61
N ALA A 127 3.15 -20.36 6.11
CA ALA A 127 3.47 -19.10 5.46
C ALA A 127 2.67 -18.90 4.16
N GLU A 128 2.55 -19.93 3.32
CA GLU A 128 1.76 -19.89 2.09
C GLU A 128 0.26 -19.72 2.35
N ASP A 129 -0.28 -20.46 3.31
CA ASP A 129 -1.68 -20.36 3.71
C ASP A 129 -2.00 -18.98 4.27
N THR A 130 -1.13 -18.45 5.13
CA THR A 130 -1.26 -17.09 5.66
C THR A 130 -1.24 -16.06 4.54
N ALA A 131 -0.30 -16.15 3.62
CA ALA A 131 -0.23 -15.24 2.48
C ALA A 131 -1.49 -15.30 1.60
N ARG A 132 -2.05 -16.48 1.39
CA ARG A 132 -3.31 -16.70 0.64
C ARG A 132 -4.49 -16.05 1.36
N VAL A 133 -4.64 -16.28 2.66
CA VAL A 133 -5.73 -15.73 3.47
C VAL A 133 -5.66 -14.20 3.52
N LEU A 134 -4.47 -13.63 3.73
CA LEU A 134 -4.26 -12.18 3.72
C LEU A 134 -4.59 -11.53 2.36
N ARG A 135 -4.24 -12.18 1.25
CA ARG A 135 -4.62 -11.68 -0.09
C ARG A 135 -6.14 -11.63 -0.26
N ASN A 136 -6.84 -12.70 0.14
CA ASN A 136 -8.29 -12.78 0.03
C ASN A 136 -8.96 -11.69 0.88
N LEU A 137 -8.56 -11.55 2.14
CA LEU A 137 -9.08 -10.53 3.04
C LEU A 137 -8.86 -9.12 2.49
N ALA A 138 -7.63 -8.82 2.05
CA ALA A 138 -7.30 -7.53 1.45
C ALA A 138 -8.11 -7.26 0.16
N GLY A 139 -8.41 -8.29 -0.63
CA GLY A 139 -9.30 -8.21 -1.80
C GLY A 139 -10.71 -7.77 -1.40
N SER A 140 -11.33 -8.50 -0.48
CA SER A 140 -12.68 -8.22 0.02
C SER A 140 -12.81 -6.80 0.62
N LEU A 141 -11.83 -6.37 1.40
CA LEU A 141 -11.80 -5.03 1.97
C LEU A 141 -11.73 -3.93 0.90
N ARG A 142 -10.89 -4.12 -0.13
CA ARG A 142 -10.76 -3.17 -1.25
C ARG A 142 -12.03 -3.07 -2.09
N GLU A 143 -12.67 -4.20 -2.38
CA GLU A 143 -13.94 -4.24 -3.12
C GLU A 143 -15.04 -3.51 -2.35
N SER A 144 -15.17 -3.78 -1.05
CA SER A 144 -16.14 -3.11 -0.19
C SER A 144 -15.91 -1.60 -0.10
N ALA A 145 -14.65 -1.17 -0.02
CA ALA A 145 -14.30 0.24 0.01
C ALA A 145 -14.66 0.93 -1.33
N ARG A 146 -14.40 0.29 -2.46
CA ARG A 146 -14.78 0.80 -3.80
C ARG A 146 -16.29 0.90 -3.97
N ALA A 147 -17.03 -0.11 -3.54
CA ALA A 147 -18.50 -0.12 -3.61
C ALA A 147 -19.10 1.03 -2.79
N LYS A 148 -18.57 1.31 -1.60
CA LYS A 148 -19.00 2.46 -0.78
C LYS A 148 -18.63 3.81 -1.40
N ALA A 149 -17.49 3.92 -2.04
CA ALA A 149 -17.06 5.15 -2.72
C ALA A 149 -17.87 5.45 -4.00
N ALA A 150 -18.41 4.43 -4.66
CA ALA A 150 -19.25 4.58 -5.86
C ALA A 150 -20.67 5.10 -5.56
N GLY A 151 -21.12 5.14 -4.31
CA GLY A 151 -22.43 5.65 -3.86
C GLY A 151 -23.63 4.89 -4.46
N PRO A 152 -24.84 4.97 -3.89
CA PRO A 152 -26.03 4.50 -4.57
C PRO A 152 -26.32 5.44 -5.74
N THR A 153 -26.41 4.90 -6.95
CA THR A 153 -26.95 5.61 -8.12
C THR A 153 -28.40 5.98 -7.79
N THR A 154 -28.62 7.22 -7.42
CA THR A 154 -29.98 7.72 -7.17
C THR A 154 -30.69 7.75 -8.53
N THR A 155 -31.36 6.66 -8.85
CA THR A 155 -32.37 6.68 -9.92
C THR A 155 -33.52 7.53 -9.43
N ASN A 156 -33.55 8.77 -9.87
CA ASN A 156 -34.72 9.66 -9.65
C ASN A 156 -35.85 9.17 -10.58
N PRO A 157 -36.98 8.67 -10.10
CA PRO A 157 -38.11 8.40 -10.95
C PRO A 157 -38.78 9.75 -11.19
N THR A 158 -38.63 10.28 -12.40
CA THR A 158 -39.39 11.42 -12.90
C THR A 158 -40.84 10.97 -13.10
N SER A 159 -41.72 11.56 -12.35
CA SER A 159 -43.18 11.59 -12.64
C SER A 159 -43.46 12.57 -13.74
#